data_38e2152d2b314df7332a5a3278a3b41c
#
_entry.id   38e2152d2b314df7332a5a3278a3b41c
#
_cell.length_a   1.000
_cell.length_b   1.000
_cell.length_c   1.000
_cell.angle_alpha   90.00
_cell.angle_beta   90.00
_cell.angle_gamma   90.00
#
_symmetry.space_group_name_H-M   'P 1'
#
loop_
_entity.id
_entity.type
_entity.pdbx_description
1 polymer ?
#
loop_
_entity_poly.entity_id
_entity_poly.type
_entity_poly.pdbx_seq_one_letter_code
_entity_poly.pdbx_strand_id
1 'polypeptide(L)'
;FGEMMYNNFDFMKDRTEPETYRIKGFSKIHNGDVLVFNFPYSGGWDRISMHLSRFYVKRCIGIPGDSLQIKGGFYEINGRRGIGNLNDQEMLSNYRGEYPQGIYNTYPFDYRLGWNFINFGPLYLPRKGDTLPIDTSAVRIYYKMIKYESGLNLQEREGQVWCGDSLVERYTFRTNWYFMGGD
;
A
#
# COMPACT_ATOMS: atom_id res chain seq x y z
N PHE A 1 13.24 11.49 4.84
CA PHE A 1 12.21 12.10 3.98
C PHE A 1 12.89 12.99 2.96
N GLY A 2 12.59 12.81 1.66
CA GLY A 2 12.93 13.74 0.61
C GLY A 2 11.70 14.55 0.26
N GLU A 3 11.85 15.86 0.22
CA GLU A 3 10.82 16.76 -0.26
C GLU A 3 10.74 16.68 -1.80
N MET A 4 9.53 16.63 -2.35
CA MET A 4 9.33 16.62 -3.79
C MET A 4 9.05 18.04 -4.24
N MET A 5 10.00 18.64 -4.96
CA MET A 5 9.84 19.98 -5.55
C MET A 5 9.40 19.85 -7.00
N TYR A 6 8.46 20.67 -7.44
CA TYR A 6 7.95 20.71 -8.81
C TYR A 6 7.70 22.15 -9.28
N ASN A 7 7.78 22.36 -10.58
CA ASN A 7 7.49 23.66 -11.17
C ASN A 7 5.98 23.78 -11.42
N ASN A 8 5.30 24.57 -10.59
CA ASN A 8 3.85 24.75 -10.63
C ASN A 8 3.32 25.42 -11.90
N PHE A 9 4.15 26.17 -12.66
CA PHE A 9 3.66 26.97 -13.77
C PHE A 9 3.40 26.16 -15.05
N ASP A 10 4.26 25.20 -15.36
CA ASP A 10 4.12 24.39 -16.57
C ASP A 10 3.01 23.34 -16.42
N PHE A 11 2.84 22.79 -15.24
CA PHE A 11 1.76 21.87 -14.92
C PHE A 11 0.36 22.47 -15.12
N MET A 12 0.17 23.74 -14.75
CA MET A 12 -1.14 24.39 -14.89
C MET A 12 -1.49 24.74 -16.34
N LYS A 13 -0.50 24.96 -17.20
CA LYS A 13 -0.69 25.30 -18.63
C LYS A 13 -0.95 24.10 -19.53
N ASP A 14 -0.18 23.03 -19.38
CA ASP A 14 -0.12 21.96 -20.38
C ASP A 14 -0.73 20.64 -19.95
N ARG A 15 -1.22 20.52 -18.70
CA ARG A 15 -1.67 19.24 -18.08
C ARG A 15 -0.65 18.10 -18.21
N THR A 16 0.61 18.43 -18.40
CA THR A 16 1.73 17.47 -18.40
C THR A 16 2.06 17.06 -16.96
N GLU A 17 2.61 15.88 -16.77
CA GLU A 17 3.14 15.51 -15.47
C GLU A 17 4.30 16.45 -15.12
N PRO A 18 4.31 17.06 -13.91
CA PRO A 18 5.36 18.00 -13.54
C PRO A 18 6.69 17.27 -13.40
N GLU A 19 7.75 17.93 -13.80
CA GLU A 19 9.10 17.45 -13.52
C GLU A 19 9.36 17.50 -12.02
N THR A 20 9.66 16.35 -11.41
CA THR A 20 9.82 16.22 -9.97
C THR A 20 11.26 15.87 -9.62
N TYR A 21 11.80 16.56 -8.61
CA TYR A 21 13.13 16.29 -8.07
C TYR A 21 13.00 15.72 -6.67
N ARG A 22 13.68 14.61 -6.39
CA ARG A 22 13.71 14.02 -5.06
C ARG A 22 14.95 14.47 -4.30
N ILE A 23 14.76 15.23 -3.23
CA ILE A 23 15.83 15.60 -2.32
C ILE A 23 16.06 14.46 -1.33
N LYS A 24 17.32 14.18 -0.98
CA LYS A 24 17.66 13.18 0.02
C LYS A 24 17.06 13.54 1.38
N GLY A 25 16.27 12.62 1.96
CA GLY A 25 15.72 12.78 3.29
C GLY A 25 16.78 12.73 4.38
N PHE A 26 16.50 13.38 5.48
CA PHE A 26 17.39 13.49 6.65
C PHE A 26 16.98 12.60 7.83
N SER A 27 15.83 11.93 7.74
CA SER A 27 15.35 10.98 8.75
C SER A 27 14.74 9.72 8.10
N LYS A 28 14.62 8.65 8.89
CA LYS A 28 13.91 7.45 8.52
C LYS A 28 12.47 7.52 9.03
N ILE A 29 11.55 6.87 8.34
CA ILE A 29 10.17 6.69 8.79
C ILE A 29 10.13 5.54 9.79
N HIS A 30 9.40 5.74 10.91
CA HIS A 30 9.17 4.72 11.93
C HIS A 30 7.67 4.41 12.06
N ASN A 31 7.38 3.26 12.67
CA ASN A 31 6.01 2.94 13.05
C ASN A 31 5.49 4.01 14.04
N GLY A 32 4.28 4.51 13.81
CA GLY A 32 3.68 5.58 14.60
C GLY A 32 3.86 7.00 14.05
N ASP A 33 4.79 7.23 13.12
CA ASP A 33 4.98 8.56 12.51
C ASP A 33 3.73 8.99 11.75
N VAL A 34 3.33 10.25 11.92
CA VAL A 34 2.26 10.87 11.14
C VAL A 34 2.86 11.53 9.91
N LEU A 35 2.40 11.13 8.74
CA LEU A 35 2.95 11.55 7.46
C LEU A 35 1.92 12.25 6.60
N VAL A 36 2.39 13.24 5.83
CA VAL A 36 1.64 13.85 4.74
C VAL A 36 2.19 13.31 3.42
N PHE A 37 1.32 12.77 2.57
CA PHE A 37 1.72 12.22 1.26
C PHE A 37 0.61 12.39 0.23
N ASN A 38 0.99 12.30 -1.05
CA ASN A 38 0.05 12.42 -2.15
C ASN A 38 -0.90 11.21 -2.20
N PHE A 39 -2.16 11.46 -2.55
CA PHE A 39 -3.14 10.40 -2.73
C PHE A 39 -2.71 9.41 -3.83
N PRO A 40 -2.58 8.11 -3.53
CA PRO A 40 -1.94 7.16 -4.43
C PRO A 40 -2.87 6.52 -5.48
N TYR A 41 -4.13 6.92 -5.56
CA TYR A 41 -5.14 6.32 -6.45
C TYR A 41 -5.88 7.36 -7.29
N SER A 42 -5.15 8.32 -7.85
CA SER A 42 -5.74 9.42 -8.64
C SER A 42 -6.43 8.96 -9.91
N GLY A 43 -5.98 7.87 -10.51
CA GLY A 43 -6.52 7.32 -11.75
C GLY A 43 -7.45 6.12 -11.58
N GLY A 44 -7.90 5.82 -10.36
CA GLY A 44 -8.73 4.67 -10.03
C GLY A 44 -8.08 3.72 -9.04
N TRP A 45 -8.87 2.83 -8.42
CA TRP A 45 -8.41 1.88 -7.40
C TRP A 45 -7.60 0.69 -7.97
N ASP A 46 -7.54 0.56 -9.28
CA ASP A 46 -6.84 -0.50 -10.00
C ASP A 46 -5.35 -0.23 -10.19
N ARG A 47 -4.91 1.02 -10.04
CA ARG A 47 -3.52 1.42 -10.22
C ARG A 47 -3.06 2.45 -9.19
N ILE A 48 -1.79 2.36 -8.84
CA ILE A 48 -1.11 3.37 -8.02
C ILE A 48 -0.62 4.49 -8.95
N SER A 49 -0.94 5.74 -8.60
CA SER A 49 -0.51 6.94 -9.32
C SER A 49 -0.44 8.12 -8.36
N MET A 50 0.32 9.16 -8.70
CA MET A 50 0.45 10.34 -7.86
C MET A 50 -0.65 11.37 -8.19
N HIS A 51 -1.25 11.97 -7.16
CA HIS A 51 -2.17 13.11 -7.31
C HIS A 51 -1.57 14.34 -6.65
N LEU A 52 -1.11 15.29 -7.44
CA LEU A 52 -0.32 16.43 -6.97
C LEU A 52 -1.08 17.44 -6.10
N SER A 53 -2.40 17.52 -6.25
CA SER A 53 -3.24 18.48 -5.52
C SER A 53 -4.07 17.83 -4.40
N ARG A 54 -3.91 16.52 -4.15
CA ARG A 54 -4.63 15.82 -3.09
C ARG A 54 -3.66 15.11 -2.16
N PHE A 55 -3.71 15.48 -0.90
CA PHE A 55 -2.84 14.96 0.14
C PHE A 55 -3.63 14.20 1.20
N TYR A 56 -3.03 13.16 1.74
CA TYR A 56 -3.51 12.47 2.92
C TYR A 56 -2.56 12.68 4.09
N VAL A 57 -3.15 12.82 5.28
CA VAL A 57 -2.45 12.76 6.55
C VAL A 57 -2.82 11.42 7.18
N LYS A 58 -1.84 10.54 7.36
CA LYS A 58 -2.04 9.20 7.91
C LYS A 58 -0.89 8.81 8.81
N ARG A 59 -1.17 7.88 9.72
CA ARG A 59 -0.14 7.28 10.56
C ARG A 59 0.53 6.11 9.85
N CYS A 60 1.85 6.02 9.94
CA CYS A 60 2.62 4.87 9.50
C CYS A 60 2.42 3.71 10.48
N ILE A 61 1.65 2.71 10.09
CA ILE A 61 1.40 1.51 10.90
C ILE A 61 2.49 0.48 10.68
N GLY A 62 2.90 0.27 9.44
CA GLY A 62 3.94 -0.71 9.09
C GLY A 62 5.03 -0.10 8.21
N ILE A 63 6.26 -0.46 8.48
CA ILE A 63 7.46 -0.05 7.70
C ILE A 63 7.99 -1.22 6.86
N PRO A 64 8.87 -0.97 5.88
CA PRO A 64 9.44 -2.03 5.05
C PRO A 64 10.10 -3.13 5.87
N GLY A 65 9.71 -4.37 5.62
CA GLY A 65 10.14 -5.57 6.32
C GLY A 65 9.22 -6.02 7.44
N ASP A 66 8.17 -5.26 7.74
CA ASP A 66 7.15 -5.69 8.69
C ASP A 66 6.16 -6.68 8.06
N SER A 67 5.62 -7.56 8.89
CA SER A 67 4.43 -8.35 8.60
C SER A 67 3.25 -7.77 9.38
N LEU A 68 2.27 -7.26 8.66
CA LEU A 68 1.10 -6.58 9.20
C LEU A 68 -0.13 -7.48 9.12
N GLN A 69 -0.90 -7.49 10.20
CA GLN A 69 -2.25 -8.07 10.25
C GLN A 69 -3.20 -7.11 10.97
N ILE A 70 -4.50 -7.25 10.69
CA ILE A 70 -5.55 -6.72 11.56
C ILE A 70 -6.34 -7.92 12.05
N LYS A 71 -6.44 -8.08 13.36
CA LYS A 71 -7.20 -9.15 14.00
C LYS A 71 -8.26 -8.57 14.93
N GLY A 72 -9.53 -8.73 14.56
CA GLY A 72 -10.64 -8.21 15.33
C GLY A 72 -10.62 -6.68 15.47
N GLY A 73 -10.13 -5.95 14.44
CA GLY A 73 -10.01 -4.48 14.44
C GLY A 73 -8.69 -3.94 14.99
N PHE A 74 -7.81 -4.79 15.55
CA PHE A 74 -6.53 -4.36 16.11
C PHE A 74 -5.36 -4.61 15.16
N TYR A 75 -4.52 -3.59 14.98
CA TYR A 75 -3.25 -3.74 14.25
C TYR A 75 -2.29 -4.66 15.02
N GLU A 76 -1.66 -5.56 14.29
CA GLU A 76 -0.64 -6.46 14.80
C GLU A 76 0.55 -6.45 13.83
N ILE A 77 1.71 -5.96 14.32
CA ILE A 77 2.95 -5.84 13.54
C ILE A 77 3.96 -6.83 14.09
N ASN A 78 4.41 -7.77 13.26
CA ASN A 78 5.36 -8.82 13.65
C ASN A 78 4.89 -9.59 14.92
N GLY A 79 3.56 -9.83 15.02
CA GLY A 79 2.94 -10.48 16.17
C GLY A 79 2.75 -9.60 17.42
N ARG A 80 3.00 -8.29 17.34
CA ARG A 80 2.85 -7.35 18.47
C ARG A 80 1.75 -6.33 18.20
N ARG A 81 0.95 -6.03 19.22
CA ARG A 81 -0.08 -4.97 19.23
C ARG A 81 0.47 -3.68 19.85
N GLY A 82 -0.29 -2.60 19.75
CA GLY A 82 0.00 -1.32 20.42
C GLY A 82 0.45 -0.20 19.48
N ILE A 83 0.24 -0.37 18.17
CA ILE A 83 0.52 0.64 17.16
C ILE A 83 -0.79 1.27 16.67
N GLY A 84 -0.78 2.56 16.39
CA GLY A 84 -1.95 3.32 15.96
C GLY A 84 -2.82 3.83 17.13
N ASN A 85 -3.97 4.40 16.81
CA ASN A 85 -4.92 4.85 17.81
C ASN A 85 -5.67 3.65 18.41
N LEU A 86 -5.37 3.30 19.64
CA LEU A 86 -5.98 2.14 20.30
C LEU A 86 -7.47 2.34 20.59
N ASN A 87 -7.91 3.58 20.87
CA ASN A 87 -9.31 3.87 21.13
C ASN A 87 -10.18 3.59 19.89
N ASP A 88 -9.70 4.01 18.70
CA ASP A 88 -10.41 3.76 17.45
C ASP A 88 -10.43 2.27 17.11
N GLN A 89 -9.33 1.56 17.36
CA GLN A 89 -9.26 0.11 17.18
C GLN A 89 -10.23 -0.62 18.12
N GLU A 90 -10.32 -0.19 19.37
CA GLU A 90 -11.27 -0.75 20.34
C GLU A 90 -12.73 -0.46 19.94
N MET A 91 -13.01 0.76 19.49
CA MET A 91 -14.32 1.13 18.95
C MET A 91 -14.71 0.25 17.76
N LEU A 92 -13.79 0.04 16.81
CA LEU A 92 -14.00 -0.85 15.66
C LEU A 92 -14.23 -2.30 16.08
N SER A 93 -13.46 -2.80 17.04
CA SER A 93 -13.58 -4.18 17.55
C SER A 93 -14.93 -4.45 18.22
N ASN A 94 -15.50 -3.43 18.85
CA ASN A 94 -16.78 -3.49 19.56
C ASN A 94 -18.00 -3.14 18.69
N TYR A 95 -17.78 -2.65 17.46
CA TYR A 95 -18.88 -2.29 16.57
C TYR A 95 -19.70 -3.52 16.17
N ARG A 96 -21.04 -3.41 16.27
CA ARG A 96 -22.00 -4.49 15.98
C ARG A 96 -23.05 -4.09 14.93
N GLY A 97 -22.93 -2.89 14.38
CA GLY A 97 -23.81 -2.40 13.31
C GLY A 97 -23.45 -2.96 11.94
N GLU A 98 -24.30 -2.69 10.96
CA GLU A 98 -23.96 -2.91 9.55
C GLU A 98 -23.07 -1.77 9.04
N TYR A 99 -21.96 -2.12 8.43
CA TYR A 99 -21.11 -1.14 7.80
C TYR A 99 -21.62 -0.80 6.40
N PRO A 100 -21.56 0.46 5.96
CA PRO A 100 -21.90 0.82 4.59
C PRO A 100 -21.13 -0.03 3.58
N GLN A 101 -21.81 -0.40 2.50
CA GLN A 101 -21.21 -1.16 1.41
C GLN A 101 -19.99 -0.40 0.85
N GLY A 102 -18.84 -1.03 0.78
CA GLY A 102 -17.58 -0.42 0.34
C GLY A 102 -16.58 -0.17 1.46
N ILE A 103 -16.99 -0.04 2.74
CA ILE A 103 -16.06 0.02 3.88
C ILE A 103 -15.35 -1.32 4.09
N TYR A 104 -15.97 -2.44 3.70
CA TYR A 104 -15.36 -3.76 3.78
C TYR A 104 -14.24 -4.00 2.76
N ASN A 105 -14.11 -3.14 1.75
CA ASN A 105 -13.10 -3.30 0.72
C ASN A 105 -11.80 -2.65 1.17
N THR A 106 -10.83 -3.49 1.50
CA THR A 106 -9.46 -3.06 1.82
C THR A 106 -8.50 -3.43 0.70
N TYR A 107 -7.31 -2.85 0.74
CA TYR A 107 -6.22 -3.32 -0.12
C TYR A 107 -6.09 -4.86 -0.03
N PRO A 108 -5.85 -5.59 -1.11
CA PRO A 108 -5.69 -5.12 -2.50
C PRO A 108 -7.00 -5.02 -3.29
N PHE A 109 -8.17 -5.06 -2.64
CA PHE A 109 -9.51 -5.07 -3.22
C PHE A 109 -9.85 -6.36 -3.98
N ASP A 110 -9.34 -7.49 -3.48
CA ASP A 110 -9.62 -8.82 -3.99
C ASP A 110 -10.42 -9.63 -2.97
N TYR A 111 -11.70 -9.88 -3.27
CA TYR A 111 -12.63 -10.57 -2.38
C TYR A 111 -12.19 -12.01 -2.04
N ARG A 112 -11.36 -12.64 -2.88
CA ARG A 112 -10.85 -13.99 -2.67
C ARG A 112 -9.92 -14.11 -1.47
N LEU A 113 -9.35 -13.01 -1.01
CA LEU A 113 -8.50 -12.96 0.19
C LEU A 113 -9.33 -12.90 1.48
N GLY A 114 -10.62 -12.54 1.40
CA GLY A 114 -11.49 -12.35 2.57
C GLY A 114 -11.05 -11.21 3.49
N TRP A 115 -10.14 -10.34 3.04
CA TRP A 115 -9.62 -9.25 3.84
C TRP A 115 -10.60 -8.09 3.94
N ASN A 116 -10.71 -7.55 5.14
CA ASN A 116 -11.50 -6.37 5.44
C ASN A 116 -10.82 -5.58 6.56
N PHE A 117 -11.39 -4.45 6.98
CA PHE A 117 -10.76 -3.60 8.00
C PHE A 117 -10.83 -4.17 9.44
N ILE A 118 -11.59 -5.24 9.68
CA ILE A 118 -11.61 -5.97 10.96
C ILE A 118 -10.60 -7.13 10.96
N ASN A 119 -10.49 -7.84 9.82
CA ASN A 119 -9.58 -8.97 9.65
C ASN A 119 -8.83 -8.84 8.32
N PHE A 120 -7.55 -8.57 8.41
CA PHE A 120 -6.69 -8.25 7.28
C PHE A 120 -5.34 -8.95 7.40
N GLY A 121 -4.78 -9.37 6.29
CA GLY A 121 -3.45 -9.94 6.24
C GLY A 121 -3.39 -11.46 6.47
N PRO A 122 -2.17 -11.99 6.68
CA PRO A 122 -0.91 -11.26 6.82
C PRO A 122 -0.43 -10.58 5.52
N LEU A 123 0.03 -9.35 5.63
CA LEU A 123 0.66 -8.60 4.56
C LEU A 123 2.12 -8.32 4.93
N TYR A 124 3.06 -8.90 4.21
CA TYR A 124 4.46 -8.50 4.30
C TYR A 124 4.67 -7.20 3.52
N LEU A 125 5.36 -6.24 4.12
CA LEU A 125 5.70 -4.95 3.50
C LEU A 125 7.11 -5.03 2.90
N PRO A 126 7.24 -5.14 1.56
CA PRO A 126 8.54 -5.37 0.95
C PRO A 126 9.51 -4.20 1.14
N ARG A 127 10.77 -4.52 1.41
CA ARG A 127 11.91 -3.61 1.31
C ARG A 127 12.42 -3.57 -0.12
N LYS A 128 13.04 -2.49 -0.49
CA LYS A 128 13.86 -2.47 -1.70
C LYS A 128 14.95 -3.56 -1.61
N GLY A 129 14.96 -4.44 -2.60
CA GLY A 129 15.88 -5.58 -2.70
C GLY A 129 15.32 -6.90 -2.18
N ASP A 130 14.20 -6.91 -1.48
CA ASP A 130 13.55 -8.16 -1.06
C ASP A 130 13.03 -8.92 -2.28
N THR A 131 13.29 -10.24 -2.30
CA THR A 131 12.81 -11.14 -3.34
C THR A 131 11.78 -12.10 -2.76
N LEU A 132 10.54 -11.96 -3.18
CA LEU A 132 9.44 -12.82 -2.76
C LEU A 132 9.05 -13.83 -3.83
N PRO A 133 8.59 -15.03 -3.44
CA PRO A 133 7.91 -15.94 -4.36
C PRO A 133 6.59 -15.28 -4.82
N ILE A 134 6.25 -15.46 -6.10
CA ILE A 134 5.04 -14.92 -6.70
C ILE A 134 4.19 -16.09 -7.20
N ASP A 135 3.38 -16.61 -6.31
CA ASP A 135 2.28 -17.52 -6.62
C ASP A 135 0.97 -16.75 -6.88
N THR A 136 -0.11 -17.48 -7.10
CA THR A 136 -1.44 -16.90 -7.36
C THR A 136 -1.98 -16.05 -6.20
N SER A 137 -1.62 -16.36 -4.96
CA SER A 137 -2.00 -15.57 -3.80
C SER A 137 -1.15 -14.31 -3.69
N ALA A 138 0.16 -14.44 -3.87
CA ALA A 138 1.09 -13.33 -3.84
C ALA A 138 0.83 -12.32 -4.97
N VAL A 139 0.50 -12.77 -6.19
CA VAL A 139 0.17 -11.83 -7.28
C VAL A 139 -1.07 -11.02 -6.97
N ARG A 140 -2.09 -11.58 -6.33
CA ARG A 140 -3.28 -10.83 -5.91
C ARG A 140 -2.95 -9.72 -4.92
N ILE A 141 -2.03 -10.00 -4.00
CA ILE A 141 -1.58 -9.04 -2.98
C ILE A 141 -0.66 -7.98 -3.61
N TYR A 142 0.34 -8.38 -4.38
CA TYR A 142 1.44 -7.51 -4.79
C TYR A 142 1.34 -6.95 -6.21
N TYR A 143 0.35 -7.37 -7.02
CA TYR A 143 0.22 -6.96 -8.43
C TYR A 143 0.32 -5.45 -8.64
N LYS A 144 -0.40 -4.65 -7.83
CA LYS A 144 -0.43 -3.19 -7.97
C LYS A 144 0.92 -2.55 -7.65
N MET A 145 1.62 -3.08 -6.64
CA MET A 145 2.97 -2.65 -6.28
C MET A 145 3.96 -2.98 -7.40
N ILE A 146 3.94 -4.22 -7.89
CA ILE A 146 4.82 -4.69 -8.97
C ILE A 146 4.57 -3.89 -10.25
N LYS A 147 3.32 -3.71 -10.63
CA LYS A 147 2.95 -2.92 -11.80
C LYS A 147 3.42 -1.47 -11.69
N TYR A 148 3.26 -0.84 -10.52
CA TYR A 148 3.69 0.53 -10.29
C TYR A 148 5.19 0.71 -10.45
N GLU A 149 6.00 -0.17 -9.84
CA GLU A 149 7.46 0.01 -9.82
C GLU A 149 8.20 -0.57 -11.03
N SER A 150 7.58 -1.47 -11.80
CA SER A 150 8.24 -2.18 -12.91
C SER A 150 7.50 -2.07 -14.24
N GLY A 151 6.23 -1.71 -14.24
CA GLY A 151 5.39 -1.72 -15.43
C GLY A 151 4.96 -3.14 -15.87
N LEU A 152 5.38 -4.19 -15.17
CA LEU A 152 5.04 -5.57 -15.52
C LEU A 152 3.53 -5.81 -15.42
N ASN A 153 2.98 -6.48 -16.44
CA ASN A 153 1.58 -6.87 -16.46
C ASN A 153 1.48 -8.38 -16.19
N LEU A 154 1.39 -8.73 -14.90
CA LEU A 154 1.27 -10.11 -14.45
C LEU A 154 -0.14 -10.64 -14.65
N GLN A 155 -0.26 -11.90 -15.06
CA GLN A 155 -1.52 -12.60 -15.28
C GLN A 155 -1.48 -13.98 -14.62
N GLU A 156 -2.59 -14.36 -13.99
CA GLU A 156 -2.79 -15.70 -13.47
C GLU A 156 -3.36 -16.58 -14.60
N ARG A 157 -2.66 -17.67 -14.94
CA ARG A 157 -3.09 -18.67 -15.92
C ARG A 157 -2.77 -20.06 -15.38
N GLU A 158 -3.76 -20.95 -15.33
CA GLU A 158 -3.61 -22.35 -14.92
C GLU A 158 -2.89 -22.54 -13.57
N GLY A 159 -3.17 -21.65 -12.60
CA GLY A 159 -2.55 -21.72 -11.28
C GLY A 159 -1.11 -21.20 -11.21
N GLN A 160 -0.60 -20.61 -12.27
CA GLN A 160 0.73 -20.00 -12.37
C GLN A 160 0.64 -18.52 -12.72
N VAL A 161 1.73 -17.79 -12.49
CA VAL A 161 1.82 -16.35 -12.78
C VAL A 161 2.72 -16.10 -13.98
N TRP A 162 2.22 -15.35 -14.95
CA TRP A 162 2.87 -15.08 -16.21
C TRP A 162 3.02 -13.58 -16.47
N CYS A 163 4.09 -13.19 -17.17
CA CYS A 163 4.26 -11.88 -17.79
C CYS A 163 4.51 -12.07 -19.30
N GLY A 164 3.49 -11.80 -20.11
CA GLY A 164 3.51 -12.25 -21.52
C GLY A 164 3.60 -13.78 -21.57
N ASP A 165 4.64 -14.30 -22.21
CA ASP A 165 4.91 -15.75 -22.34
C ASP A 165 5.97 -16.26 -21.35
N SER A 166 6.39 -15.42 -20.40
CA SER A 166 7.39 -15.80 -19.41
C SER A 166 6.75 -16.13 -18.08
N LEU A 167 7.09 -17.29 -17.50
CA LEU A 167 6.68 -17.70 -16.16
C LEU A 167 7.40 -16.81 -15.13
N VAL A 168 6.66 -16.30 -14.14
CA VAL A 168 7.19 -15.48 -13.06
C VAL A 168 7.00 -16.21 -11.73
N GLU A 169 8.07 -16.75 -11.20
CA GLU A 169 8.06 -17.47 -9.92
C GLU A 169 8.49 -16.58 -8.74
N ARG A 170 9.27 -15.54 -9.00
CA ARG A 170 9.82 -14.64 -7.98
C ARG A 170 9.87 -13.21 -8.51
N TYR A 171 9.79 -12.25 -7.59
CA TYR A 171 9.97 -10.83 -7.90
C TYR A 171 10.85 -10.14 -6.88
N THR A 172 11.80 -9.33 -7.34
CA THR A 172 12.66 -8.49 -6.49
C THR A 172 12.14 -7.06 -6.48
N PHE A 173 11.69 -6.60 -5.31
CA PHE A 173 11.11 -5.27 -5.14
C PHE A 173 12.16 -4.17 -5.31
N ARG A 174 11.78 -3.10 -6.01
CA ARG A 174 12.66 -1.97 -6.36
C ARG A 174 12.53 -0.80 -5.42
N THR A 175 11.45 -0.74 -4.62
CA THR A 175 11.12 0.35 -3.70
C THR A 175 10.76 -0.20 -2.32
N ASN A 176 10.73 0.70 -1.33
CA ASN A 176 10.25 0.41 0.01
C ASN A 176 8.74 0.66 0.09
N TRP A 177 8.01 -0.26 0.69
CA TRP A 177 6.57 -0.16 0.86
C TRP A 177 6.19 0.03 2.33
N TYR A 178 5.22 0.91 2.56
CA TYR A 178 4.73 1.30 3.89
C TYR A 178 3.23 1.11 3.96
N PHE A 179 2.72 0.75 5.12
CA PHE A 179 1.28 0.69 5.35
C PHE A 179 0.84 1.91 6.17
N MET A 180 -0.09 2.69 5.60
CA MET A 180 -0.61 3.90 6.19
C MET A 180 -2.03 3.65 6.69
N GLY A 181 -2.25 3.73 8.00
CA GLY A 181 -3.54 3.60 8.64
C GLY A 181 -4.27 4.93 8.77
N GLY A 182 -5.61 4.89 8.81
CA GLY A 182 -6.42 5.99 9.29
C GLY A 182 -6.58 5.89 10.80
N ASP A 183 -6.35 7.00 11.47
CA ASP A 183 -6.70 7.22 12.87
C ASP A 183 -7.89 8.17 12.91
#